data_4bef0023d0bd2d5812853906c3c33539
#
_entry.id   4bef0023d0bd2d5812853906c3c33539
#
_cell.length_a   1.000
_cell.length_b   1.000
_cell.length_c   1.000
_cell.angle_alpha   90.00
_cell.angle_beta   90.00
_cell.angle_gamma   90.00
#
_symmetry.space_group_name_H-M   'P 1'
#
loop_
_entity.id
_entity.type
_entity.pdbx_description
1 polymer ?
#
loop_
_entity_poly.entity_id
_entity_poly.type
_entity_poly.pdbx_seq_one_letter_code
_entity_poly.pdbx_strand_id
1 'polypeptide(L)'
;MLSIPEIILAKNTKNGEEPLKKGETPLSRQFNQIKAKYPGAILLFRVGDFYETFGEDAVKASKILGIVLTRRNNGNADDHLAGFPHHSLDTYLPKLVRAGQRVAICDQLEDP
;
A
#
# COMPACT_ATOMS: atom_id res chain seq x y z
N MET A 1 -19.81 -19.44 11.18
CA MET A 1 -18.70 -18.51 11.35
C MET A 1 -18.55 -17.65 10.11
N LEU A 2 -18.53 -16.35 10.30
CA LEU A 2 -18.35 -15.45 9.19
C LEU A 2 -16.88 -15.39 8.80
N SER A 3 -16.59 -15.69 7.57
CA SER A 3 -15.23 -15.50 7.07
C SER A 3 -15.08 -14.05 6.62
N ILE A 4 -14.10 -13.37 7.18
CA ILE A 4 -13.77 -12.02 6.78
C ILE A 4 -12.82 -12.13 5.61
N PRO A 5 -13.10 -11.44 4.49
CA PRO A 5 -12.16 -11.48 3.37
C PRO A 5 -10.79 -10.99 3.80
N GLU A 6 -9.78 -11.77 3.53
CA GLU A 6 -8.41 -11.39 3.83
C GLU A 6 -7.81 -10.53 2.74
N ILE A 7 -8.40 -10.59 1.54
CA ILE A 7 -7.96 -9.83 0.39
C ILE A 7 -9.11 -8.95 -0.07
N ILE A 8 -8.83 -7.67 -0.18
CA ILE A 8 -9.81 -6.67 -0.60
C ILE A 8 -9.30 -6.03 -1.88
N LEU A 9 -10.15 -5.97 -2.89
CA LEU A 9 -9.82 -5.23 -4.11
C LEU A 9 -10.29 -3.80 -3.93
N ALA A 10 -9.36 -2.90 -3.72
CA ALA A 10 -9.64 -1.50 -3.44
C ALA A 10 -9.74 -0.72 -4.74
N LYS A 11 -10.67 0.23 -4.76
CA LYS A 11 -10.81 1.11 -5.91
C LYS A 11 -10.01 2.38 -5.70
N ASN A 12 -9.34 2.79 -6.74
CA ASN A 12 -8.66 4.07 -6.73
C ASN A 12 -9.67 5.15 -7.11
N THR A 13 -10.10 5.92 -6.13
CA THR A 13 -10.99 7.04 -6.38
C THR A 13 -10.18 8.32 -6.36
N LYS A 14 -10.24 9.07 -7.45
CA LYS A 14 -9.55 10.34 -7.51
C LYS A 14 -10.41 11.39 -6.82
N ASN A 15 -10.01 11.79 -5.62
CA ASN A 15 -10.64 12.90 -4.90
C ASN A 15 -9.65 14.05 -4.77
N GLY A 16 -9.03 14.42 -5.88
CA GLY A 16 -7.77 15.09 -5.86
C GLY A 16 -7.74 16.59 -5.73
N GLU A 17 -8.79 17.24 -5.24
CA GLU A 17 -8.83 18.69 -5.34
C GLU A 17 -8.21 19.44 -4.17
N GLU A 18 -7.89 18.74 -3.08
CA GLU A 18 -7.31 19.42 -1.93
C GLU A 18 -5.82 19.66 -2.14
N PRO A 19 -5.29 20.77 -1.63
CA PRO A 19 -3.85 20.99 -1.71
C PRO A 19 -3.07 19.96 -0.95
N LEU A 20 -1.87 19.67 -1.42
CA LEU A 20 -1.00 18.71 -0.76
C LEU A 20 -0.58 19.23 0.61
N LYS A 21 -0.55 18.33 1.58
CA LYS A 21 -0.02 18.63 2.90
C LYS A 21 1.50 18.65 2.84
N LYS A 22 2.11 19.30 3.83
CA LYS A 22 3.56 19.37 3.90
C LYS A 22 4.16 17.95 3.92
N GLY A 23 5.12 17.71 3.05
CA GLY A 23 5.78 16.42 2.94
C GLY A 23 5.00 15.40 2.13
N GLU A 24 3.80 15.73 1.71
CA GLU A 24 2.96 14.82 0.95
C GLU A 24 3.26 14.94 -0.54
N THR A 25 3.33 13.81 -1.23
CA THR A 25 3.42 13.77 -2.69
C THR A 25 2.06 13.39 -3.24
N PRO A 26 1.81 13.61 -4.54
CA PRO A 26 0.55 13.15 -5.13
C PRO A 26 0.32 11.65 -4.93
N LEU A 27 1.38 10.85 -5.05
CA LEU A 27 1.27 9.41 -4.87
C LEU A 27 0.95 9.03 -3.44
N SER A 28 1.64 9.63 -2.48
CA SER A 28 1.39 9.33 -1.07
C SER A 28 0.01 9.83 -0.66
N ARG A 29 -0.48 10.91 -1.24
CA ARG A 29 -1.85 11.35 -1.00
C ARG A 29 -2.86 10.32 -1.48
N GLN A 30 -2.69 9.80 -2.70
CA GLN A 30 -3.59 8.77 -3.21
C GLN A 30 -3.57 7.55 -2.31
N PHE A 31 -2.38 7.11 -1.91
CA PHE A 31 -2.26 5.99 -1.00
C PHE A 31 -3.03 6.27 0.29
N ASN A 32 -2.82 7.42 0.89
CA ASN A 32 -3.45 7.75 2.17
C ASN A 32 -4.97 7.85 2.06
N GLN A 33 -5.47 8.36 0.95
CA GLN A 33 -6.91 8.45 0.73
C GLN A 33 -7.55 7.06 0.64
N ILE A 34 -6.89 6.14 -0.04
CA ILE A 34 -7.40 4.78 -0.15
C ILE A 34 -7.23 4.05 1.19
N LYS A 35 -6.08 4.23 1.83
CA LYS A 35 -5.80 3.62 3.13
C LYS A 35 -6.84 4.00 4.17
N ALA A 36 -7.33 5.23 4.12
CA ALA A 36 -8.34 5.69 5.07
C ALA A 36 -9.63 4.88 4.99
N LYS A 37 -9.89 4.26 3.85
CA LYS A 37 -11.07 3.40 3.68
C LYS A 37 -10.82 1.98 4.19
N TYR A 38 -9.58 1.57 4.31
CA TYR A 38 -9.22 0.21 4.72
C TYR A 38 -8.14 0.25 5.80
N PRO A 39 -8.41 0.91 6.92
CA PRO A 39 -7.34 1.18 7.91
C PRO A 39 -6.78 -0.07 8.55
N GLY A 40 -7.54 -1.15 8.56
CA GLY A 40 -7.08 -2.42 9.16
C GLY A 40 -6.33 -3.33 8.21
N ALA A 41 -6.11 -2.91 6.96
CA ALA A 41 -5.46 -3.75 5.97
C ALA A 41 -4.12 -3.14 5.56
N ILE A 42 -3.20 -4.02 5.16
CA ILE A 42 -1.99 -3.55 4.48
C ILE A 42 -2.40 -3.21 3.04
N LEU A 43 -2.17 -1.99 2.64
CA LEU A 43 -2.54 -1.54 1.31
C LEU A 43 -1.36 -1.70 0.36
N LEU A 44 -1.55 -2.50 -0.67
CA LEU A 44 -0.60 -2.64 -1.78
C LEU A 44 -1.14 -1.84 -2.95
N PHE A 45 -0.39 -0.84 -3.36
CA PHE A 45 -0.82 0.09 -4.39
C PHE A 45 0.05 -0.07 -5.62
N ARG A 46 -0.59 -0.37 -6.76
CA ARG A 46 0.15 -0.59 -8.01
C ARG A 46 0.70 0.72 -8.54
N VAL A 47 2.01 0.78 -8.70
CA VAL A 47 2.71 1.94 -9.24
C VAL A 47 3.64 1.43 -10.32
N GLY A 48 3.28 1.64 -11.56
CA GLY A 48 4.06 1.11 -12.67
C GLY A 48 4.16 -0.40 -12.57
N ASP A 49 5.38 -0.91 -12.53
CA ASP A 49 5.61 -2.36 -12.48
C ASP A 49 5.70 -2.92 -11.06
N PHE A 50 5.45 -2.10 -10.05
CA PHE A 50 5.58 -2.50 -8.65
C PHE A 50 4.26 -2.39 -7.92
N TYR A 51 4.13 -3.22 -6.87
CA TYR A 51 3.21 -2.90 -5.78
C TYR A 51 4.01 -2.24 -4.68
N GLU A 52 3.54 -1.09 -4.24
CA GLU A 52 4.20 -0.31 -3.21
C GLU A 52 3.28 -0.12 -2.03
N THR A 53 3.88 0.03 -0.87
CA THR A 53 3.15 0.32 0.36
C THR A 53 3.98 1.32 1.16
N PHE A 54 3.29 2.13 1.95
CA PHE A 54 3.91 3.29 2.58
C PHE A 54 3.65 3.28 4.08
N GLY A 55 4.46 4.03 4.81
CA GLY A 55 4.26 4.26 6.23
C GLY A 55 4.35 3.00 7.07
N GLU A 56 3.42 2.84 7.99
CA GLU A 56 3.40 1.67 8.86
C GLU A 56 3.19 0.38 8.11
N ASP A 57 2.41 0.43 7.03
CA ASP A 57 2.20 -0.75 6.21
C ASP A 57 3.52 -1.22 5.60
N ALA A 58 4.36 -0.28 5.19
CA ALA A 58 5.68 -0.61 4.65
C ALA A 58 6.54 -1.30 5.69
N VAL A 59 6.51 -0.82 6.93
CA VAL A 59 7.26 -1.44 8.01
C VAL A 59 6.80 -2.87 8.25
N LYS A 60 5.48 -3.07 8.33
CA LYS A 60 4.92 -4.40 8.55
C LYS A 60 5.25 -5.33 7.40
N ALA A 61 5.04 -4.87 6.18
CA ALA A 61 5.26 -5.69 4.99
C ALA A 61 6.72 -6.07 4.86
N SER A 62 7.63 -5.14 5.09
CA SER A 62 9.05 -5.44 4.96
C SER A 62 9.49 -6.52 5.94
N LYS A 63 8.97 -6.50 7.16
CA LYS A 63 9.30 -7.51 8.15
C LYS A 63 8.75 -8.88 7.78
N ILE A 64 7.50 -8.92 7.33
CA ILE A 64 6.84 -10.19 7.01
C ILE A 64 7.42 -10.80 5.74
N LEU A 65 7.65 -9.96 4.74
CA LEU A 65 8.08 -10.42 3.42
C LEU A 65 9.58 -10.53 3.26
N GLY A 66 10.34 -9.88 4.14
CA GLY A 66 11.78 -9.85 4.01
C GLY A 66 12.26 -8.95 2.87
N ILE A 67 11.49 -7.95 2.52
CA ILE A 67 11.85 -7.01 1.46
C ILE A 67 12.44 -5.74 2.07
N VAL A 68 13.15 -4.99 1.24
CA VAL A 68 13.87 -3.80 1.69
C VAL A 68 12.88 -2.72 2.09
N LEU A 69 13.12 -2.14 3.26
CA LEU A 69 12.41 -0.97 3.72
C LEU A 69 13.26 0.25 3.42
N THR A 70 12.74 1.12 2.55
CA THR A 70 13.42 2.36 2.25
C THR A 70 12.76 3.50 2.98
N ARG A 71 13.48 4.59 3.10
CA ARG A 71 12.99 5.77 3.78
C ARG A 71 13.23 6.97 2.90
N ARG A 72 12.19 7.73 2.63
CA ARG A 72 12.36 8.98 1.91
C ARG A 72 13.05 9.99 2.80
N ASN A 73 13.82 10.85 2.16
CA ASN A 73 14.65 11.78 2.88
C ASN A 73 13.95 13.14 3.02
N ASN A 74 12.75 13.15 3.61
CA ASN A 74 12.03 14.41 3.82
C ASN A 74 11.62 14.63 5.26
N GLY A 75 12.18 13.85 6.19
CA GLY A 75 12.12 14.17 7.60
C GLY A 75 10.88 13.73 8.35
N ASN A 76 9.92 13.09 7.71
CA ASN A 76 8.71 12.62 8.39
C ASN A 76 8.80 11.15 8.74
N ALA A 77 8.18 10.80 9.87
CA ALA A 77 8.15 9.41 10.33
C ALA A 77 7.39 8.49 9.38
N ASP A 78 6.51 9.05 8.56
CA ASP A 78 5.67 8.28 7.66
C ASP A 78 6.27 8.07 6.27
N ASP A 79 7.57 8.30 6.14
CA ASP A 79 8.22 8.26 4.83
C ASP A 79 8.78 6.90 4.46
N HIS A 80 8.38 5.87 5.15
CA HIS A 80 8.81 4.52 4.82
C HIS A 80 8.12 4.05 3.54
N LEU A 81 8.86 3.27 2.78
CA LEU A 81 8.39 2.73 1.52
C LEU A 81 8.94 1.33 1.36
N ALA A 82 8.12 0.41 0.95
CA ALA A 82 8.53 -0.93 0.58
C ALA A 82 7.72 -1.37 -0.63
N GLY A 83 8.31 -2.22 -1.45
CA GLY A 83 7.61 -2.68 -2.63
C GLY A 83 8.26 -3.90 -3.25
N PHE A 84 7.57 -4.47 -4.21
CA PHE A 84 8.06 -5.62 -4.95
C PHE A 84 7.48 -5.58 -6.36
N PRO A 85 8.11 -6.27 -7.32
CA PRO A 85 7.56 -6.30 -8.67
C PRO A 85 6.15 -6.91 -8.68
N HIS A 86 5.27 -6.33 -9.49
CA HIS A 86 3.88 -6.76 -9.48
C HIS A 86 3.70 -8.23 -9.86
N HIS A 87 4.59 -8.74 -10.70
CA HIS A 87 4.49 -10.15 -11.11
C HIS A 87 4.87 -11.11 -9.98
N SER A 88 5.39 -10.60 -8.88
CA SER A 88 5.71 -11.40 -7.70
C SER A 88 4.58 -11.45 -6.68
N LEU A 89 3.42 -10.89 -7.01
CA LEU A 89 2.30 -10.87 -6.07
C LEU A 89 1.93 -12.26 -5.59
N ASP A 90 1.94 -13.25 -6.50
CA ASP A 90 1.58 -14.62 -6.14
C ASP A 90 2.56 -15.23 -5.13
N THR A 91 3.77 -14.71 -5.07
CA THR A 91 4.77 -15.16 -4.10
C THR A 91 4.57 -14.49 -2.75
N TYR A 92 4.29 -13.19 -2.74
CA TYR A 92 4.29 -12.40 -1.52
C TYR A 92 2.93 -12.31 -0.83
N LEU A 93 1.85 -12.29 -1.60
CA LEU A 93 0.51 -12.15 -1.01
C LEU A 93 0.20 -13.28 -0.03
N PRO A 94 0.47 -14.56 -0.36
CA PRO A 94 0.20 -15.62 0.60
C PRO A 94 0.97 -15.47 1.91
N LYS A 95 2.16 -14.89 1.86
CA LYS A 95 2.95 -14.68 3.08
C LYS A 95 2.28 -13.69 4.01
N LEU A 96 1.71 -12.63 3.46
CA LEU A 96 0.98 -11.65 4.27
C LEU A 96 -0.27 -12.26 4.88
N VAL A 97 -1.02 -13.01 4.08
CA VAL A 97 -2.24 -13.65 4.55
C VAL A 97 -1.94 -14.68 5.65
N ARG A 98 -0.91 -15.50 5.47
CA ARG A 98 -0.51 -16.47 6.47
C ARG A 98 -0.03 -15.82 7.76
N ALA A 99 0.50 -14.61 7.66
CA ALA A 99 0.91 -13.87 8.84
C ALA A 99 -0.27 -13.21 9.57
N GLY A 100 -1.49 -13.48 9.10
CA GLY A 100 -2.68 -12.96 9.75
C GLY A 100 -3.06 -11.55 9.30
N GLN A 101 -2.45 -11.06 8.22
CA GLN A 101 -2.74 -9.72 7.75
C GLN A 101 -3.89 -9.72 6.75
N ARG A 102 -4.72 -8.70 6.87
CA ARG A 102 -5.68 -8.38 5.83
C ARG A 102 -4.98 -7.50 4.81
N VAL A 103 -5.23 -7.73 3.52
CA VAL A 103 -4.52 -7.02 2.46
C VAL A 103 -5.53 -6.38 1.53
N ALA A 104 -5.35 -5.10 1.27
CA ALA A 104 -6.10 -4.39 0.25
C ALA A 104 -5.19 -4.17 -0.94
N ILE A 105 -5.65 -4.54 -2.12
CA ILE A 105 -4.89 -4.40 -3.34
C ILE A 105 -5.58 -3.37 -4.20
N CYS A 106 -4.86 -2.32 -4.55
CA CYS A 106 -5.37 -1.26 -5.40
C CYS A 106 -4.53 -1.17 -6.65
N ASP A 107 -5.12 -1.52 -7.77
CA ASP A 107 -4.49 -1.30 -9.05
C ASP A 107 -4.75 0.13 -9.49
N GLN A 108 -3.70 0.78 -9.96
CA GLN A 108 -3.87 2.11 -10.50
C GLN A 108 -4.61 1.99 -11.82
N LEU A 109 -5.75 2.65 -11.90
CA LEU A 109 -6.50 2.66 -13.13
C LEU A 109 -5.74 3.49 -14.16
N GLU A 110 -5.57 2.89 -15.34
CA GLU A 110 -4.98 3.62 -16.44
C GLU A 110 -5.89 4.78 -16.81
N ASP A 111 -5.30 5.93 -16.98
CA ASP A 111 -6.05 7.04 -17.53
C ASP A 111 -6.34 6.75 -18.98
N PRO A 112 -7.55 6.94 -19.40
CA PRO A 112 -7.89 6.78 -20.81
C PRO A 112 -7.17 7.79 -21.68
#